data_1caa622c03baf466601dc490a73ec1c9
#
_entry.id   1caa622c03baf466601dc490a73ec1c9
#
_cell.length_a   1.000
_cell.length_b   1.000
_cell.length_c   1.000
_cell.angle_alpha   90.00
_cell.angle_beta   90.00
_cell.angle_gamma   90.00
#
_symmetry.space_group_name_H-M   'P 1'
#
loop_
_entity.id
_entity.type
_entity.pdbx_description
1 polymer ?
#
loop_
_entity_poly.entity_id
_entity_poly.type
_entity_poly.pdbx_seq_one_letter_code
_entity_poly.pdbx_strand_id
1 'polypeptide(L)'
;AALTAIGLYSQVQDGFGADLARADQVFVLKYLISSQSAILWMGVLFFMSTAFYWLGLVARSGAAQGIGSKLAWGGVFMALTGTMVRWFESHQIAPDVGHIPVSNLYEVFVLFSWMTALFWLYYEARFASRDRTVRGVGAFVMLVVSAAVGFLWWYTVSRGAQEIQPLVPALQSWWMKVHVPANFVGYGTFAMSAMVALAYL
;
A
#
# COMPACT_ATOMS: atom_id res chain seq x y z
N ALA A 1 -7.42 13.43 0.69
CA ALA A 1 -6.04 13.20 1.16
C ALA A 1 -5.02 13.46 0.04
N ALA A 2 -5.01 12.70 -1.09
CA ALA A 2 -4.03 12.92 -2.16
C ALA A 2 -4.14 14.33 -2.77
N LEU A 3 -5.34 14.80 -3.13
CA LEU A 3 -5.56 16.17 -3.60
C LEU A 3 -5.16 17.23 -2.57
N THR A 4 -5.36 16.96 -1.29
CA THR A 4 -4.92 17.86 -0.22
C THR A 4 -3.39 17.93 -0.14
N ALA A 5 -2.71 16.79 -0.28
CA ALA A 5 -1.25 16.75 -0.33
C ALA A 5 -0.71 17.53 -1.53
N ILE A 6 -1.25 17.28 -2.73
CA ILE A 6 -0.88 18.01 -3.95
C ILE A 6 -1.12 19.52 -3.80
N GLY A 7 -2.25 19.91 -3.19
CA GLY A 7 -2.55 21.32 -2.91
C GLY A 7 -1.58 21.95 -1.92
N LEU A 8 -1.10 21.22 -0.92
CA LEU A 8 -0.07 21.71 0.01
C LEU A 8 1.32 21.80 -0.65
N TYR A 9 1.68 20.84 -1.50
CA TYR A 9 2.91 20.92 -2.31
C TYR A 9 2.88 22.12 -3.25
N SER A 10 1.74 22.42 -3.87
CA SER A 10 1.61 23.57 -4.79
C SER A 10 1.73 24.93 -4.10
N GLN A 11 1.60 25.01 -2.79
CA GLN A 11 1.86 26.24 -2.00
C GLN A 11 3.36 26.48 -1.75
N VAL A 12 4.19 25.46 -1.93
CA VAL A 12 5.64 25.50 -1.72
C VAL A 12 6.30 25.23 -3.05
N GLN A 13 6.42 26.25 -3.89
CA GLN A 13 7.00 26.14 -5.22
C GLN A 13 8.30 26.93 -5.34
N ASP A 14 9.20 26.43 -6.17
CA ASP A 14 10.35 27.15 -6.68
C ASP A 14 10.20 27.42 -8.19
N GLY A 15 11.28 27.82 -8.86
CA GLY A 15 11.26 28.11 -10.31
C GLY A 15 11.03 26.91 -11.21
N PHE A 16 11.07 25.69 -10.68
CA PHE A 16 10.89 24.43 -11.41
C PHE A 16 9.54 23.76 -11.14
N GLY A 17 9.08 23.77 -9.89
CA GLY A 17 7.85 23.09 -9.46
C GLY A 17 7.70 23.11 -7.94
N ALA A 18 7.16 22.04 -7.34
CA ALA A 18 7.05 21.95 -5.90
C ALA A 18 8.41 21.69 -5.27
N ASP A 19 8.82 22.55 -4.34
CA ASP A 19 10.02 22.34 -3.52
C ASP A 19 9.75 21.27 -2.46
N LEU A 20 10.15 20.02 -2.74
CA LEU A 20 9.91 18.88 -1.87
C LEU A 20 10.65 19.04 -0.53
N ALA A 21 11.86 19.59 -0.53
CA ALA A 21 12.64 19.77 0.70
C ALA A 21 12.00 20.79 1.64
N ARG A 22 11.45 21.88 1.09
CA ARG A 22 10.73 22.89 1.86
C ARG A 22 9.34 22.41 2.27
N ALA A 23 8.70 21.57 1.46
CA ALA A 23 7.41 20.98 1.79
C ALA A 23 7.50 20.05 3.02
N ASP A 24 8.65 19.45 3.30
CA ASP A 24 8.90 18.68 4.53
C ASP A 24 8.75 19.49 5.82
N GLN A 25 8.74 20.82 5.75
CA GLN A 25 8.45 21.69 6.90
C GLN A 25 6.96 21.76 7.23
N VAL A 26 6.08 21.35 6.32
CA VAL A 26 4.63 21.31 6.54
C VAL A 26 4.28 20.06 7.34
N PHE A 27 3.82 20.23 8.58
CA PHE A 27 3.53 19.14 9.53
C PHE A 27 2.66 18.02 8.92
N VAL A 28 1.57 18.39 8.25
CA VAL A 28 0.63 17.41 7.66
C VAL A 28 1.28 16.60 6.54
N LEU A 29 2.10 17.23 5.69
CA LEU A 29 2.86 16.52 4.66
C LEU A 29 3.87 15.58 5.31
N LYS A 30 4.71 16.10 6.19
CA LYS A 30 5.80 15.32 6.81
C LYS A 30 5.32 14.08 7.55
N TYR A 31 4.23 14.17 8.31
CA TYR A 31 3.83 13.10 9.24
C TYR A 31 2.62 12.30 8.79
N LEU A 32 1.86 12.75 7.79
CA LEU A 32 0.58 12.12 7.48
C LEU A 32 0.39 11.74 6.00
N ILE A 33 0.58 12.68 5.08
CA ILE A 33 0.11 12.54 3.69
C ILE A 33 1.20 12.67 2.61
N SER A 34 2.48 12.86 2.97
CA SER A 34 3.56 12.63 2.00
C SER A 34 3.56 11.16 1.56
N SER A 35 4.17 10.84 0.43
CA SER A 35 4.18 9.46 -0.06
C SER A 35 4.78 8.49 0.95
N GLN A 36 5.90 8.85 1.56
CA GLN A 36 6.59 8.02 2.55
C GLN A 36 5.76 7.85 3.83
N SER A 37 5.20 8.94 4.36
CA SER A 37 4.36 8.89 5.57
C SER A 37 3.08 8.11 5.35
N ALA A 38 2.40 8.31 4.22
CA ALA A 38 1.19 7.57 3.89
C ALA A 38 1.47 6.07 3.75
N ILE A 39 2.59 5.67 3.10
CA ILE A 39 2.99 4.26 2.99
C ILE A 39 3.42 3.69 4.34
N LEU A 40 4.05 4.48 5.21
CA LEU A 40 4.33 4.07 6.59
C LEU A 40 3.02 3.75 7.34
N TRP A 41 2.06 4.68 7.31
CA TRP A 41 0.76 4.49 7.94
C TRP A 41 -0.03 3.32 7.36
N MET A 42 0.05 3.09 6.03
CA MET A 42 -0.47 1.87 5.40
C MET A 42 0.08 0.63 6.12
N GLY A 43 1.40 0.57 6.31
CA GLY A 43 2.05 -0.57 6.96
C GLY A 43 1.60 -0.76 8.41
N VAL A 44 1.58 0.32 9.20
CA VAL A 44 1.10 0.28 10.60
C VAL A 44 -0.33 -0.26 10.66
N LEU A 45 -1.22 0.25 9.80
CA LEU A 45 -2.63 -0.16 9.77
C LEU A 45 -2.79 -1.62 9.34
N PHE A 46 -1.98 -2.12 8.40
CA PHE A 46 -2.01 -3.53 7.99
C PHE A 46 -1.49 -4.45 9.11
N PHE A 47 -0.42 -4.09 9.82
CA PHE A 47 0.04 -4.86 10.98
C PHE A 47 -1.01 -4.90 12.09
N MET A 48 -1.62 -3.77 12.42
CA MET A 48 -2.71 -3.72 13.39
C MET A 48 -3.91 -4.55 12.91
N SER A 49 -4.28 -4.45 11.65
CA SER A 49 -5.35 -5.27 11.06
C SER A 49 -5.08 -6.75 11.22
N THR A 50 -3.86 -7.20 10.91
CA THR A 50 -3.44 -8.60 11.08
C THR A 50 -3.59 -9.03 12.54
N ALA A 51 -3.10 -8.23 13.49
CA ALA A 51 -3.24 -8.54 14.91
C ALA A 51 -4.70 -8.69 15.35
N PHE A 52 -5.59 -7.80 14.88
CA PHE A 52 -7.01 -7.87 15.20
C PHE A 52 -7.74 -9.05 14.52
N TYR A 53 -7.36 -9.44 13.31
CA TYR A 53 -7.89 -10.64 12.67
C TYR A 53 -7.45 -11.90 13.43
N TRP A 54 -6.18 -12.02 13.83
CA TRP A 54 -5.68 -13.13 14.65
C TRP A 54 -6.32 -13.18 16.04
N LEU A 55 -6.42 -12.03 16.71
CA LEU A 55 -7.12 -11.93 17.99
C LEU A 55 -8.57 -12.38 17.85
N GLY A 56 -9.25 -11.93 16.79
CA GLY A 56 -10.63 -12.33 16.51
C GLY A 56 -10.79 -13.80 16.17
N LEU A 57 -9.81 -14.42 15.52
CA LEU A 57 -9.79 -15.84 15.22
C LEU A 57 -9.63 -16.66 16.52
N VAL A 58 -8.61 -16.34 17.33
CA VAL A 58 -8.31 -17.07 18.58
C VAL A 58 -9.40 -16.86 19.63
N ALA A 59 -9.86 -15.63 19.83
CA ALA A 59 -10.92 -15.31 20.79
C ALA A 59 -12.34 -15.57 20.27
N ARG A 60 -12.48 -16.05 19.02
CA ARG A 60 -13.79 -16.24 18.34
C ARG A 60 -14.68 -14.98 18.38
N SER A 61 -14.04 -13.81 18.31
CA SER A 61 -14.69 -12.49 18.41
C SER A 61 -14.92 -11.87 17.04
N GLY A 62 -16.18 -11.81 16.61
CA GLY A 62 -16.56 -11.11 15.39
C GLY A 62 -16.33 -9.58 15.46
N ALA A 63 -16.34 -8.99 16.66
CA ALA A 63 -16.03 -7.57 16.86
C ALA A 63 -14.56 -7.27 16.55
N ALA A 64 -13.63 -8.09 17.05
CA ALA A 64 -12.21 -7.94 16.76
C ALA A 64 -11.93 -8.09 15.26
N GLN A 65 -12.51 -9.09 14.59
CA GLN A 65 -12.39 -9.25 13.14
C GLN A 65 -12.96 -8.04 12.38
N GLY A 66 -14.09 -7.47 12.85
CA GLY A 66 -14.65 -6.25 12.27
C GLY A 66 -13.75 -5.01 12.44
N ILE A 67 -13.02 -4.90 13.54
CA ILE A 67 -11.98 -3.87 13.72
C ILE A 67 -10.85 -4.10 12.72
N GLY A 68 -10.37 -5.35 12.60
CA GLY A 68 -9.35 -5.74 11.62
C GLY A 68 -9.72 -5.31 10.19
N SER A 69 -10.96 -5.58 9.77
CA SER A 69 -11.48 -5.16 8.45
C SER A 69 -11.46 -3.64 8.26
N LYS A 70 -11.89 -2.86 9.26
CA LYS A 70 -11.86 -1.39 9.20
C LYS A 70 -10.43 -0.84 9.12
N LEU A 71 -9.51 -1.42 9.86
CA LEU A 71 -8.08 -1.06 9.80
C LEU A 71 -7.48 -1.39 8.43
N ALA A 72 -7.86 -2.54 7.83
CA ALA A 72 -7.44 -2.89 6.48
C ALA A 72 -7.94 -1.87 5.44
N TRP A 73 -9.20 -1.44 5.53
CA TRP A 73 -9.73 -0.34 4.70
C TRP A 73 -8.94 0.96 4.87
N GLY A 74 -8.61 1.32 6.11
CA GLY A 74 -7.73 2.46 6.41
C GLY A 74 -6.36 2.31 5.76
N GLY A 75 -5.76 1.10 5.83
CA GLY A 75 -4.49 0.78 5.17
C GLY A 75 -4.55 0.94 3.66
N VAL A 76 -5.60 0.43 3.00
CA VAL A 76 -5.81 0.60 1.55
C VAL A 76 -5.98 2.08 1.20
N PHE A 77 -6.73 2.84 2.00
CA PHE A 77 -6.88 4.28 1.80
C PHE A 77 -5.55 5.03 1.85
N MET A 78 -4.72 4.73 2.85
CA MET A 78 -3.38 5.34 2.98
C MET A 78 -2.43 4.89 1.86
N ALA A 79 -2.52 3.62 1.44
CA ALA A 79 -1.76 3.10 0.30
C ALA A 79 -2.07 3.84 -1.00
N LEU A 80 -3.36 4.02 -1.32
CA LEU A 80 -3.79 4.75 -2.50
C LEU A 80 -3.36 6.22 -2.43
N THR A 81 -3.47 6.84 -1.24
CA THR A 81 -2.99 8.20 -1.02
C THR A 81 -1.48 8.28 -1.28
N GLY A 82 -0.68 7.41 -0.66
CA GLY A 82 0.77 7.38 -0.82
C GLY A 82 1.20 7.12 -2.26
N THR A 83 0.54 6.19 -2.96
CA THR A 83 0.82 5.88 -4.37
C THR A 83 0.54 7.08 -5.29
N MET A 84 -0.60 7.77 -5.10
CA MET A 84 -0.95 8.95 -5.90
C MET A 84 -0.01 10.13 -5.61
N VAL A 85 0.32 10.35 -4.35
CA VAL A 85 1.24 11.43 -3.96
C VAL A 85 2.65 11.14 -4.48
N ARG A 86 3.12 9.88 -4.41
CA ARG A 86 4.42 9.48 -4.96
C ARG A 86 4.47 9.68 -6.48
N TRP A 87 3.38 9.42 -7.17
CA TRP A 87 3.29 9.72 -8.61
C TRP A 87 3.44 11.23 -8.88
N PHE A 88 2.81 12.07 -8.09
CA PHE A 88 2.99 13.52 -8.18
C PHE A 88 4.43 13.93 -7.84
N GLU A 89 4.98 13.46 -6.71
CA GLU A 89 6.34 13.78 -6.27
C GLU A 89 7.39 13.41 -7.32
N SER A 90 7.24 12.27 -8.01
CA SER A 90 8.18 11.84 -9.06
C SER A 90 8.30 12.86 -10.20
N HIS A 91 7.21 13.55 -10.54
CA HIS A 91 7.20 14.59 -11.57
C HIS A 91 7.73 15.95 -11.11
N GLN A 92 7.94 16.12 -9.78
CA GLN A 92 8.50 17.35 -9.23
C GLN A 92 10.02 17.31 -9.05
N ILE A 93 10.64 16.13 -9.16
CA ILE A 93 12.10 15.98 -8.95
C ILE A 93 12.88 16.46 -10.19
N ALA A 94 12.50 16.01 -11.38
CA ALA A 94 13.08 16.44 -12.64
C ALA A 94 12.17 16.04 -13.82
N PRO A 95 12.28 16.70 -14.99
CA PRO A 95 11.43 16.42 -16.16
C PRO A 95 11.43 14.97 -16.61
N ASP A 96 12.61 14.29 -16.47
CA ASP A 96 12.81 12.92 -16.95
C ASP A 96 12.60 11.85 -15.88
N VAL A 97 12.28 12.25 -14.63
CA VAL A 97 12.11 11.32 -13.48
C VAL A 97 10.65 10.90 -13.31
N GLY A 98 9.71 11.72 -13.79
CA GLY A 98 8.27 11.49 -13.62
C GLY A 98 7.79 10.18 -14.25
N HIS A 99 7.31 9.23 -13.42
CA HIS A 99 6.76 7.96 -13.89
C HIS A 99 5.67 7.43 -12.94
N ILE A 100 4.88 6.47 -13.43
CA ILE A 100 3.91 5.77 -12.60
C ILE A 100 4.66 4.94 -11.56
N PRO A 101 4.24 4.95 -10.27
CA PRO A 101 4.95 4.29 -9.18
C PRO A 101 4.77 2.75 -9.21
N VAL A 102 5.34 2.11 -10.23
CA VAL A 102 5.42 0.66 -10.45
C VAL A 102 6.78 0.27 -11.04
N SER A 103 7.77 1.11 -10.84
CA SER A 103 9.06 1.06 -11.55
C SER A 103 10.16 0.35 -10.78
N ASN A 104 10.05 0.24 -9.49
CA ASN A 104 11.05 -0.40 -8.63
C ASN A 104 10.41 -1.41 -7.68
N LEU A 105 11.26 -2.23 -7.04
CA LEU A 105 10.81 -3.28 -6.12
C LEU A 105 10.00 -2.73 -4.94
N TYR A 106 10.35 -1.55 -4.43
CA TYR A 106 9.61 -0.89 -3.36
C TYR A 106 8.16 -0.59 -3.78
N GLU A 107 7.99 0.03 -4.93
CA GLU A 107 6.68 0.44 -5.46
C GLU A 107 5.79 -0.76 -5.79
N VAL A 108 6.37 -1.82 -6.35
CA VAL A 108 5.62 -3.04 -6.65
C VAL A 108 5.22 -3.81 -5.40
N PHE A 109 6.01 -3.78 -4.31
CA PHE A 109 5.59 -4.36 -3.03
C PHE A 109 4.49 -3.53 -2.35
N VAL A 110 4.51 -2.20 -2.48
CA VAL A 110 3.38 -1.34 -2.07
C VAL A 110 2.12 -1.73 -2.84
N LEU A 111 2.23 -1.85 -4.17
CA LEU A 111 1.13 -2.26 -5.04
C LEU A 111 0.58 -3.64 -4.64
N PHE A 112 1.44 -4.65 -4.49
CA PHE A 112 1.07 -5.99 -4.06
C PHE A 112 0.31 -5.98 -2.73
N SER A 113 0.83 -5.25 -1.75
CA SER A 113 0.26 -5.22 -0.40
C SER A 113 -1.17 -4.69 -0.40
N TRP A 114 -1.42 -3.52 -1.01
CA TRP A 114 -2.77 -2.96 -0.98
C TRP A 114 -3.73 -3.64 -1.96
N MET A 115 -3.27 -4.17 -3.10
CA MET A 115 -4.13 -4.94 -4.00
C MET A 115 -4.58 -6.24 -3.35
N THR A 116 -3.67 -6.98 -2.71
CA THR A 116 -4.01 -8.21 -1.98
C THR A 116 -4.99 -7.93 -0.85
N ALA A 117 -4.77 -6.86 -0.06
CA ALA A 117 -5.69 -6.43 0.97
C ALA A 117 -7.08 -6.04 0.41
N LEU A 118 -7.12 -5.34 -0.73
CA LEU A 118 -8.36 -4.94 -1.40
C LEU A 118 -9.14 -6.16 -1.91
N PHE A 119 -8.46 -7.16 -2.50
CA PHE A 119 -9.10 -8.42 -2.93
C PHE A 119 -9.69 -9.16 -1.74
N TRP A 120 -8.95 -9.22 -0.61
CA TRP A 120 -9.46 -9.79 0.61
C TRP A 120 -10.72 -9.06 1.10
N LEU A 121 -10.69 -7.73 1.19
CA LEU A 121 -11.81 -6.91 1.64
C LEU A 121 -13.03 -7.06 0.74
N TYR A 122 -12.83 -7.16 -0.58
CA TYR A 122 -13.90 -7.45 -1.53
C TYR A 122 -14.50 -8.82 -1.26
N TYR A 123 -13.66 -9.85 -1.07
CA TYR A 123 -14.10 -11.21 -0.78
C TYR A 123 -14.85 -11.27 0.55
N GLU A 124 -14.32 -10.66 1.60
CA GLU A 124 -14.99 -10.56 2.90
C GLU A 124 -16.35 -9.89 2.78
N ALA A 125 -16.43 -8.74 2.13
CA ALA A 125 -17.70 -8.02 1.95
C ALA A 125 -18.75 -8.84 1.19
N ARG A 126 -18.31 -9.69 0.26
CA ARG A 126 -19.21 -10.51 -0.57
C ARG A 126 -19.72 -11.75 0.14
N PHE A 127 -18.90 -12.39 0.97
CA PHE A 127 -19.15 -13.73 1.47
C PHE A 127 -19.32 -13.82 2.99
N ALA A 128 -18.77 -12.90 3.80
CA ALA A 128 -18.82 -12.98 5.26
C ALA A 128 -20.23 -12.79 5.85
N SER A 129 -21.18 -12.28 5.07
CA SER A 129 -22.61 -12.23 5.46
C SER A 129 -23.29 -13.60 5.39
N ARG A 130 -22.78 -14.50 4.55
CA ARG A 130 -23.32 -15.86 4.35
C ARG A 130 -22.68 -16.85 5.30
N ASP A 131 -21.38 -16.69 5.56
CA ASP A 131 -20.60 -17.58 6.43
C ASP A 131 -19.61 -16.76 7.27
N ARG A 132 -19.77 -16.84 8.60
CA ARG A 132 -18.88 -16.16 9.55
C ARG A 132 -17.47 -16.72 9.56
N THR A 133 -17.26 -17.96 9.15
CA THR A 133 -15.94 -18.59 9.09
C THR A 133 -15.05 -17.91 8.06
N VAL A 134 -15.62 -17.32 7.03
CA VAL A 134 -14.90 -16.56 6.00
C VAL A 134 -14.00 -15.49 6.61
N ARG A 135 -14.43 -14.80 7.67
CA ARG A 135 -13.60 -13.79 8.34
C ARG A 135 -12.33 -14.35 8.97
N GLY A 136 -12.32 -15.64 9.33
CA GLY A 136 -11.12 -16.32 9.83
C GLY A 136 -9.99 -16.36 8.81
N VAL A 137 -10.33 -16.48 7.53
CA VAL A 137 -9.35 -16.46 6.42
C VAL A 137 -8.58 -15.13 6.39
N GLY A 138 -9.20 -14.03 6.84
CA GLY A 138 -8.56 -12.72 6.93
C GLY A 138 -7.27 -12.71 7.75
N ALA A 139 -7.18 -13.53 8.79
CA ALA A 139 -5.97 -13.67 9.59
C ALA A 139 -4.77 -14.15 8.74
N PHE A 140 -5.01 -15.09 7.85
CA PHE A 140 -3.97 -15.67 6.99
C PHE A 140 -3.62 -14.74 5.83
N VAL A 141 -4.62 -14.14 5.17
CA VAL A 141 -4.38 -13.19 4.06
C VAL A 141 -3.62 -11.95 4.55
N MET A 142 -4.07 -11.37 5.67
CA MET A 142 -3.41 -10.20 6.24
C MET A 142 -2.01 -10.51 6.78
N LEU A 143 -1.71 -11.77 7.14
CA LEU A 143 -0.36 -12.21 7.47
C LEU A 143 0.59 -12.07 6.27
N VAL A 144 0.15 -12.51 5.07
CA VAL A 144 0.94 -12.34 3.83
C VAL A 144 1.15 -10.87 3.51
N VAL A 145 0.10 -10.05 3.65
CA VAL A 145 0.20 -8.59 3.46
C VAL A 145 1.21 -7.99 4.45
N SER A 146 1.14 -8.38 5.72
CA SER A 146 2.09 -7.91 6.74
C SER A 146 3.52 -8.39 6.49
N ALA A 147 3.71 -9.61 6.00
CA ALA A 147 5.03 -10.11 5.62
C ALA A 147 5.62 -9.28 4.46
N ALA A 148 4.81 -8.94 3.45
CA ALA A 148 5.22 -8.07 2.36
C ALA A 148 5.59 -6.66 2.85
N VAL A 149 4.81 -6.08 3.77
CA VAL A 149 5.11 -4.79 4.41
C VAL A 149 6.36 -4.86 5.29
N GLY A 150 6.55 -5.95 6.03
CA GLY A 150 7.76 -6.19 6.82
C GLY A 150 9.03 -6.21 5.93
N PHE A 151 8.95 -6.91 4.80
CA PHE A 151 10.00 -6.87 3.78
C PHE A 151 10.21 -5.45 3.25
N LEU A 152 9.14 -4.72 2.96
CA LEU A 152 9.19 -3.33 2.47
C LEU A 152 9.94 -2.42 3.45
N TRP A 153 9.64 -2.51 4.76
CA TRP A 153 10.32 -1.70 5.78
C TRP A 153 11.79 -2.08 5.94
N TRP A 154 12.08 -3.40 5.95
CA TRP A 154 13.48 -3.85 5.96
C TRP A 154 14.24 -3.32 4.73
N TYR A 155 13.64 -3.39 3.55
CA TYR A 155 14.25 -2.93 2.30
C TYR A 155 14.46 -1.41 2.27
N THR A 156 13.52 -0.66 2.85
CA THR A 156 13.63 0.79 3.04
C THR A 156 14.82 1.15 3.93
N VAL A 157 14.93 0.51 5.10
CA VAL A 157 15.99 0.81 6.09
C VAL A 157 17.38 0.35 5.58
N SER A 158 17.45 -0.82 4.93
CA SER A 158 18.72 -1.42 4.52
C SER A 158 19.26 -0.89 3.19
N ARG A 159 18.39 -0.39 2.30
CA ARG A 159 18.77 0.00 0.93
C ARG A 159 18.31 1.40 0.54
N GLY A 160 17.64 2.15 1.39
CA GLY A 160 17.08 3.46 1.02
C GLY A 160 16.07 3.37 -0.14
N ALA A 161 15.33 2.23 -0.23
CA ALA A 161 14.53 1.88 -1.39
C ALA A 161 13.31 2.81 -1.64
N GLN A 162 13.00 3.67 -0.68
CA GLN A 162 11.93 4.69 -0.77
C GLN A 162 12.31 5.87 -1.68
N GLU A 163 13.61 6.05 -2.00
CA GLU A 163 14.04 7.14 -2.86
C GLU A 163 13.46 6.98 -4.27
N ILE A 164 13.04 8.12 -4.85
CA ILE A 164 12.54 8.16 -6.22
C ILE A 164 13.73 8.35 -7.14
N GLN A 165 13.98 7.36 -8.00
CA GLN A 165 15.09 7.37 -8.95
C GLN A 165 14.57 7.41 -10.39
N PRO A 166 15.36 7.92 -11.34
CA PRO A 166 15.01 7.88 -12.76
C PRO A 166 14.71 6.46 -13.23
N LEU A 167 13.75 6.35 -14.13
CA LEU A 167 13.36 5.06 -14.68
C LEU A 167 14.49 4.49 -15.57
N VAL A 168 14.95 3.29 -15.25
CA VAL A 168 15.98 2.62 -16.08
C VAL A 168 15.45 2.39 -17.51
N PRO A 169 16.30 2.53 -18.56
CA PRO A 169 15.86 2.46 -19.95
C PRO A 169 15.06 1.20 -20.31
N ALA A 170 15.40 0.06 -19.70
CA ALA A 170 14.69 -1.21 -19.90
C ALA A 170 13.22 -1.18 -19.45
N LEU A 171 12.85 -0.29 -18.53
CA LEU A 171 11.49 -0.15 -18.01
C LEU A 171 10.71 1.01 -18.63
N GLN A 172 11.29 1.74 -19.60
CA GLN A 172 10.64 2.87 -20.27
C GLN A 172 9.61 2.46 -21.32
N SER A 173 9.14 1.21 -21.31
CA SER A 173 8.12 0.71 -22.22
C SER A 173 6.71 1.07 -21.77
N TRP A 174 5.85 1.45 -22.70
CA TRP A 174 4.43 1.67 -22.44
C TRP A 174 3.75 0.41 -21.87
N TRP A 175 4.18 -0.77 -22.32
CA TRP A 175 3.65 -2.06 -21.86
C TRP A 175 3.87 -2.31 -20.36
N MET A 176 4.92 -1.75 -19.76
CA MET A 176 5.16 -1.86 -18.32
C MET A 176 3.97 -1.34 -17.50
N LYS A 177 3.33 -0.24 -17.95
CA LYS A 177 2.21 0.39 -17.27
C LYS A 177 0.96 -0.50 -17.15
N VAL A 178 0.83 -1.48 -18.03
CA VAL A 178 -0.28 -2.45 -18.06
C VAL A 178 0.17 -3.81 -17.52
N HIS A 179 1.34 -4.27 -17.96
CA HIS A 179 1.85 -5.60 -17.63
C HIS A 179 2.14 -5.77 -16.13
N VAL A 180 2.79 -4.79 -15.50
CA VAL A 180 3.13 -4.88 -14.07
C VAL A 180 1.87 -4.93 -13.19
N PRO A 181 0.91 -4.00 -13.25
CA PRO A 181 -0.31 -4.12 -12.47
C PRO A 181 -1.10 -5.41 -12.75
N ALA A 182 -1.18 -5.85 -14.01
CA ALA A 182 -1.86 -7.09 -14.37
C ALA A 182 -1.22 -8.32 -13.71
N ASN A 183 0.12 -8.40 -13.68
CA ASN A 183 0.82 -9.48 -12.97
C ASN A 183 0.53 -9.45 -11.46
N PHE A 184 0.45 -8.26 -10.85
CA PHE A 184 0.17 -8.16 -9.42
C PHE A 184 -1.28 -8.49 -9.06
N VAL A 185 -2.24 -8.32 -9.98
CA VAL A 185 -3.58 -8.93 -9.85
C VAL A 185 -3.44 -10.45 -9.75
N GLY A 186 -2.66 -11.08 -10.62
CA GLY A 186 -2.38 -12.51 -10.59
C GLY A 186 -1.72 -12.95 -9.27
N TYR A 187 -0.64 -12.30 -8.86
CA TYR A 187 0.08 -12.62 -7.61
C TYR A 187 -0.80 -12.44 -6.38
N GLY A 188 -1.58 -11.37 -6.29
CA GLY A 188 -2.51 -11.14 -5.19
C GLY A 188 -3.60 -12.22 -5.10
N THR A 189 -4.15 -12.65 -6.23
CA THR A 189 -5.16 -13.73 -6.27
C THR A 189 -4.56 -15.09 -5.92
N PHE A 190 -3.32 -15.40 -6.38
CA PHE A 190 -2.62 -16.61 -5.99
C PHE A 190 -2.28 -16.63 -4.49
N ALA A 191 -1.79 -15.53 -3.94
CA ALA A 191 -1.52 -15.40 -2.52
C ALA A 191 -2.79 -15.63 -1.70
N MET A 192 -3.92 -15.03 -2.10
CA MET A 192 -5.20 -15.23 -1.44
C MET A 192 -5.68 -16.68 -1.55
N SER A 193 -5.55 -17.32 -2.71
CA SER A 193 -5.92 -18.73 -2.92
C SER A 193 -5.10 -19.66 -2.02
N ALA A 194 -3.78 -19.44 -1.93
CA ALA A 194 -2.91 -20.20 -1.05
C ALA A 194 -3.30 -20.04 0.44
N MET A 195 -3.69 -18.84 0.87
CA MET A 195 -4.12 -18.59 2.25
C MET A 195 -5.49 -19.20 2.55
N VAL A 196 -6.41 -19.22 1.59
CA VAL A 196 -7.67 -19.96 1.72
C VAL A 196 -7.42 -21.45 1.89
N ALA A 197 -6.53 -22.02 1.08
CA ALA A 197 -6.15 -23.43 1.18
C ALA A 197 -5.51 -23.75 2.54
N LEU A 198 -4.60 -22.89 3.03
CA LEU A 198 -3.98 -23.06 4.35
C LEU A 198 -4.98 -22.92 5.49
N ALA A 199 -5.95 -22.06 5.39
CA ALA A 199 -7.00 -21.90 6.41
C ALA A 199 -8.00 -23.05 6.43
N TYR A 200 -8.08 -23.85 5.36
CA TYR A 200 -8.93 -25.04 5.27
C TYR A 200 -8.29 -26.27 5.93
N LEU A 201 -6.96 -26.35 6.02
CA LEU A 201 -6.23 -27.43 6.70
C LEU A 201 -6.32 -27.32 8.22
#